data_496e281fb5932675d7065fe8c6fd0032
#
_entry.id   496e281fb5932675d7065fe8c6fd0032
#
_cell.length_a   1.000
_cell.length_b   1.000
_cell.length_c   1.000
_cell.angle_alpha   90.00
_cell.angle_beta   90.00
_cell.angle_gamma   90.00
#
_symmetry.space_group_name_H-M   'P 1'
#
loop_
_entity.id
_entity.type
_entity.pdbx_description
1 polymer ?
#
loop_
_entity_poly.entity_id
_entity_poly.type
_entity_poly.pdbx_seq_one_letter_code
_entity_poly.pdbx_strand_id
1 'polypeptide(L)'
;MAITLPDARQLSDEVLEALRLRALRACELGYTESEVAEMLGVARETVSRWWSAYQAEGLAGLPGERTGRPLGSGRTLTDEQAAHIQQLIDENSPAKLGIKAPLWSRAAVRELIHKEYGIWMAVRTVGEYLKRWGYTAKKPSRHANDQDPEEVKEWLEETYPDIERQAAEEDAVILWNDESGVDADHHPGTGYAPKGQRATMEVPHSHIRRSVISALGNHGEFHFMTYTGTLNTALFIVFLEGLLTETTKKIYLITDRLSAHDCEEVWDWVDEHQDRIAMFLLPRRSPELNPDEYLNNDLKGNVHRAGLPNNQDELADRIHTFLLKLLELPSHVMGYFRHPCVQYAAAHDL
;
A
#
# COMPACT_ATOMS: atom_id res chain seq x y z
N MET A 1 12.00 56.44 19.68
CA MET A 1 12.08 55.43 18.62
C MET A 1 10.66 55.16 18.12
N ALA A 2 10.39 55.37 16.84
CA ALA A 2 9.10 54.97 16.26
C ALA A 2 9.06 53.46 16.10
N ILE A 3 7.96 52.82 16.48
CA ILE A 3 7.74 51.38 16.27
C ILE A 3 7.50 51.18 14.78
N THR A 4 8.29 50.30 14.15
CA THR A 4 8.08 49.91 12.77
C THR A 4 7.12 48.71 12.73
N LEU A 5 5.97 48.86 12.10
CA LEU A 5 4.99 47.81 11.93
C LEU A 5 5.38 46.91 10.73
N PRO A 6 5.12 45.60 10.80
CA PRO A 6 5.35 44.70 9.67
C PRO A 6 4.43 45.02 8.49
N ASP A 7 4.87 44.75 7.25
CA ASP A 7 4.04 44.95 6.06
C ASP A 7 2.79 44.06 6.13
N ALA A 8 1.62 44.67 6.10
CA ALA A 8 0.33 43.97 6.19
C ALA A 8 0.13 42.88 5.13
N ARG A 9 0.82 42.97 3.97
CA ARG A 9 0.79 41.92 2.92
C ARG A 9 1.48 40.63 3.30
N GLN A 10 2.28 40.62 4.38
CA GLN A 10 2.98 39.44 4.89
C GLN A 10 2.24 38.78 6.06
N LEU A 11 1.15 39.34 6.51
CA LEU A 11 0.35 38.84 7.61
C LEU A 11 -0.57 37.69 7.13
N SER A 12 -0.92 36.78 8.04
CA SER A 12 -1.90 35.73 7.75
C SER A 12 -3.30 36.28 7.54
N ASP A 13 -4.15 35.57 6.82
CA ASP A 13 -5.53 35.97 6.55
C ASP A 13 -6.31 36.28 7.84
N GLU A 14 -6.09 35.50 8.91
CA GLU A 14 -6.73 35.72 10.23
C GLU A 14 -6.30 37.02 10.87
N VAL A 15 -5.01 37.37 10.79
CA VAL A 15 -4.49 38.64 11.34
C VAL A 15 -5.00 39.83 10.50
N LEU A 16 -5.05 39.67 9.18
CA LEU A 16 -5.61 40.70 8.30
C LEU A 16 -7.10 40.95 8.57
N GLU A 17 -7.85 39.87 8.85
CA GLU A 17 -9.27 39.99 9.22
C GLU A 17 -9.44 40.73 10.55
N ALA A 18 -8.63 40.40 11.55
CA ALA A 18 -8.65 41.11 12.83
C ALA A 18 -8.27 42.61 12.68
N LEU A 19 -7.30 42.94 11.84
CA LEU A 19 -6.92 44.33 11.54
C LEU A 19 -8.06 45.06 10.82
N ARG A 20 -8.73 44.40 9.88
CA ARG A 20 -9.89 44.97 9.15
C ARG A 20 -11.02 45.33 10.10
N LEU A 21 -11.39 44.42 11.01
CA LEU A 21 -12.44 44.68 11.99
C LEU A 21 -12.08 45.85 12.92
N ARG A 22 -10.81 45.95 13.35
CA ARG A 22 -10.31 47.05 14.17
C ARG A 22 -10.33 48.38 13.41
N ALA A 23 -9.96 48.38 12.12
CA ALA A 23 -10.03 49.57 11.28
C ALA A 23 -11.46 50.11 11.18
N LEU A 24 -12.42 49.23 10.92
CA LEU A 24 -13.83 49.59 10.83
C LEU A 24 -14.34 50.16 12.15
N ARG A 25 -14.00 49.51 13.27
CA ARG A 25 -14.40 50.01 14.58
C ARG A 25 -13.82 51.40 14.90
N ALA A 26 -12.58 51.66 14.50
CA ALA A 26 -11.98 52.99 14.66
C ALA A 26 -12.70 54.03 13.80
N CYS A 27 -13.07 53.71 12.56
CA CYS A 27 -13.87 54.62 11.72
C CYS A 27 -15.27 54.88 12.31
N GLU A 28 -15.94 53.87 12.88
CA GLU A 28 -17.23 54.06 13.60
C GLU A 28 -17.09 55.01 14.81
N LEU A 29 -15.95 54.98 15.49
CA LEU A 29 -15.65 55.88 16.63
C LEU A 29 -15.29 57.29 16.21
N GLY A 30 -15.25 57.59 14.89
CA GLY A 30 -15.04 58.93 14.35
C GLY A 30 -13.60 59.27 13.96
N TYR A 31 -12.67 58.30 14.01
CA TYR A 31 -11.31 58.49 13.47
C TYR A 31 -11.36 58.56 11.95
N THR A 32 -10.53 59.41 11.38
CA THR A 32 -10.39 59.54 9.92
C THR A 32 -9.66 58.32 9.34
N GLU A 33 -9.96 57.97 8.08
CA GLU A 33 -9.29 56.91 7.36
C GLU A 33 -7.76 57.02 7.36
N SER A 34 -7.25 58.27 7.37
CA SER A 34 -5.81 58.53 7.42
C SER A 34 -5.19 58.19 8.77
N GLU A 35 -5.85 58.57 9.88
CA GLU A 35 -5.41 58.24 11.24
C GLU A 35 -5.44 56.72 11.48
N VAL A 36 -6.51 56.06 11.04
CA VAL A 36 -6.64 54.61 11.14
C VAL A 36 -5.56 53.90 10.34
N ALA A 37 -5.28 54.39 9.11
CA ALA A 37 -4.22 53.81 8.27
C ALA A 37 -2.84 53.91 8.91
N GLU A 38 -2.53 55.08 9.52
CA GLU A 38 -1.28 55.32 10.23
C GLU A 38 -1.16 54.42 11.48
N MET A 39 -2.23 54.32 12.28
CA MET A 39 -2.27 53.43 13.49
C MET A 39 -2.04 51.96 13.16
N LEU A 40 -2.55 51.50 12.03
CA LEU A 40 -2.49 50.08 11.64
C LEU A 40 -1.34 49.74 10.71
N GLY A 41 -0.58 50.74 10.24
CA GLY A 41 0.53 50.53 9.29
C GLY A 41 0.08 50.01 7.91
N VAL A 42 -1.10 50.45 7.45
CA VAL A 42 -1.66 50.10 6.14
C VAL A 42 -1.82 51.36 5.27
N ALA A 43 -1.99 51.17 3.96
CA ALA A 43 -2.28 52.30 3.07
C ALA A 43 -3.69 52.87 3.34
N ARG A 44 -3.85 54.18 3.25
CA ARG A 44 -5.15 54.87 3.43
C ARG A 44 -6.23 54.28 2.51
N GLU A 45 -5.88 54.02 1.25
CA GLU A 45 -6.75 53.42 0.23
C GLU A 45 -7.28 52.06 0.65
N THR A 46 -6.52 51.32 1.48
CA THR A 46 -6.93 50.02 2.03
C THR A 46 -8.05 50.24 3.06
N VAL A 47 -7.90 51.18 3.97
CA VAL A 47 -8.93 51.52 4.97
C VAL A 47 -10.17 52.06 4.26
N SER A 48 -10.01 52.99 3.31
CA SER A 48 -11.12 53.57 2.53
C SER A 48 -11.94 52.48 1.82
N ARG A 49 -11.29 51.51 1.21
CA ARG A 49 -11.96 50.36 0.55
C ARG A 49 -12.74 49.49 1.55
N TRP A 50 -12.15 49.21 2.70
CA TRP A 50 -12.81 48.41 3.74
C TRP A 50 -14.03 49.17 4.30
N TRP A 51 -13.88 50.48 4.54
CA TRP A 51 -14.94 51.31 5.07
C TRP A 51 -16.10 51.48 4.09
N SER A 52 -15.81 51.71 2.82
CA SER A 52 -16.83 51.79 1.77
C SER A 52 -17.58 50.48 1.58
N ALA A 53 -16.89 49.34 1.58
CA ALA A 53 -17.54 48.03 1.49
C ALA A 53 -18.43 47.75 2.71
N TYR A 54 -17.97 48.11 3.91
CA TYR A 54 -18.76 47.97 5.13
C TYR A 54 -20.00 48.89 5.13
N GLN A 55 -19.89 50.11 4.64
CA GLN A 55 -21.04 51.03 4.53
C GLN A 55 -22.07 50.52 3.50
N ALA A 56 -21.64 49.86 2.45
CA ALA A 56 -22.54 49.35 1.41
C ALA A 56 -23.26 48.07 1.81
N GLU A 57 -22.56 47.07 2.41
CA GLU A 57 -23.07 45.72 2.61
C GLU A 57 -22.87 45.19 4.05
N GLY A 58 -22.43 46.06 4.97
CA GLY A 58 -22.12 45.67 6.35
C GLY A 58 -20.92 44.70 6.39
N LEU A 59 -20.90 43.82 7.42
CA LEU A 59 -19.85 42.82 7.56
C LEU A 59 -19.81 41.79 6.42
N ALA A 60 -20.90 41.60 5.69
CA ALA A 60 -20.98 40.68 4.56
C ALA A 60 -20.16 41.15 3.34
N GLY A 61 -19.93 42.47 3.18
CA GLY A 61 -19.10 43.02 2.13
C GLY A 61 -17.58 42.92 2.37
N LEU A 62 -17.17 42.39 3.52
CA LEU A 62 -15.78 42.36 3.95
C LEU A 62 -14.96 41.11 3.56
N PRO A 63 -15.52 39.94 3.24
CA PRO A 63 -14.69 38.83 2.77
C PRO A 63 -13.91 39.29 1.54
N GLY A 64 -12.62 39.45 1.70
CA GLY A 64 -11.75 39.79 0.58
C GLY A 64 -11.94 38.73 -0.51
N GLU A 65 -12.26 39.15 -1.73
CA GLU A 65 -12.14 38.28 -2.89
C GLU A 65 -10.74 37.66 -2.85
N ARG A 66 -10.67 36.32 -2.92
CA ARG A 66 -9.40 35.62 -3.02
C ARG A 66 -8.64 36.21 -4.20
N THR A 67 -7.56 36.97 -3.89
CA THR A 67 -6.67 37.51 -4.92
C THR A 67 -5.97 36.31 -5.58
N GLY A 68 -6.14 36.16 -6.86
CA GLY A 68 -5.51 35.11 -7.64
C GLY A 68 -6.39 34.60 -8.79
N ARG A 69 -5.82 33.77 -9.60
CA ARG A 69 -6.52 33.18 -10.73
C ARG A 69 -7.63 32.25 -10.21
N PRO A 70 -8.89 32.35 -10.69
CA PRO A 70 -9.96 31.45 -10.28
C PRO A 70 -9.55 29.97 -10.36
N LEU A 71 -9.96 29.20 -9.35
CA LEU A 71 -9.71 27.74 -9.33
C LEU A 71 -10.24 27.10 -10.62
N GLY A 72 -9.37 26.39 -11.34
CA GLY A 72 -9.72 25.74 -12.62
C GLY A 72 -9.54 26.61 -13.86
N SER A 73 -9.31 27.92 -13.77
CA SER A 73 -9.02 28.74 -14.94
C SER A 73 -7.67 28.31 -15.55
N GLY A 74 -7.67 28.08 -16.89
CA GLY A 74 -6.51 27.58 -17.65
C GLY A 74 -6.27 26.07 -17.53
N ARG A 75 -7.27 25.31 -17.16
CA ARG A 75 -7.25 23.87 -17.38
C ARG A 75 -7.18 23.58 -18.88
N THR A 76 -6.33 22.64 -19.26
CA THR A 76 -6.16 22.23 -20.67
C THR A 76 -7.30 21.31 -21.12
N LEU A 77 -7.84 20.49 -20.21
CA LEU A 77 -9.00 19.64 -20.45
C LEU A 77 -10.28 20.29 -19.93
N THR A 78 -11.37 20.11 -20.67
CA THR A 78 -12.72 20.40 -20.16
C THR A 78 -13.09 19.39 -19.08
N ASP A 79 -14.14 19.68 -18.30
CA ASP A 79 -14.58 18.76 -17.25
C ASP A 79 -15.16 17.46 -17.87
N GLU A 80 -15.78 17.52 -19.04
CA GLU A 80 -16.25 16.36 -19.80
C GLU A 80 -15.09 15.48 -20.31
N GLN A 81 -14.06 16.12 -20.89
CA GLN A 81 -12.85 15.42 -21.33
C GLN A 81 -12.13 14.76 -20.14
N ALA A 82 -12.07 15.44 -19.01
CA ALA A 82 -11.45 14.91 -17.80
C ALA A 82 -12.21 13.69 -17.26
N ALA A 83 -13.55 13.73 -17.24
CA ALA A 83 -14.38 12.61 -16.80
C ALA A 83 -14.24 11.41 -17.75
N HIS A 84 -14.21 11.64 -19.06
CA HIS A 84 -14.02 10.56 -20.04
C HIS A 84 -12.64 9.89 -19.91
N ILE A 85 -11.57 10.65 -19.70
CA ILE A 85 -10.23 10.08 -19.47
C ILE A 85 -10.20 9.25 -18.18
N GLN A 86 -10.85 9.71 -17.11
CA GLN A 86 -10.96 8.93 -15.86
C GLN A 86 -11.69 7.61 -16.11
N GLN A 87 -12.83 7.63 -16.77
CA GLN A 87 -13.57 6.43 -17.12
C GLN A 87 -12.70 5.42 -17.92
N LEU A 88 -11.98 5.90 -18.94
CA LEU A 88 -11.10 5.05 -19.73
C LEU A 88 -9.97 4.42 -18.89
N ILE A 89 -9.43 5.16 -17.92
CA ILE A 89 -8.39 4.66 -16.99
C ILE A 89 -8.96 3.59 -16.06
N ASP A 90 -10.16 3.80 -15.54
CA ASP A 90 -10.79 2.91 -14.55
C ASP A 90 -11.25 1.58 -15.19
N GLU A 91 -11.75 1.64 -16.42
CA GLU A 91 -12.33 0.48 -17.12
C GLU A 91 -11.32 -0.32 -17.95
N ASN A 92 -10.14 0.24 -18.24
CA ASN A 92 -9.21 -0.36 -19.18
C ASN A 92 -7.76 -0.36 -18.69
N SER A 93 -6.98 -1.35 -19.13
CA SER A 93 -5.52 -1.28 -19.09
C SER A 93 -4.98 -0.47 -20.26
N PRO A 94 -3.74 0.11 -20.15
CA PRO A 94 -3.13 0.83 -21.28
C PRO A 94 -3.06 0.01 -22.56
N ALA A 95 -2.74 -1.28 -22.45
CA ALA A 95 -2.62 -2.20 -23.58
C ALA A 95 -3.94 -2.38 -24.34
N LYS A 96 -5.08 -2.49 -23.63
CA LYS A 96 -6.41 -2.58 -24.27
C LYS A 96 -6.75 -1.35 -25.10
N LEU A 97 -6.22 -0.20 -24.73
CA LEU A 97 -6.37 1.05 -25.48
C LEU A 97 -5.23 1.30 -26.49
N GLY A 98 -4.37 0.29 -26.73
CA GLY A 98 -3.28 0.37 -27.72
C GLY A 98 -2.11 1.26 -27.28
N ILE A 99 -1.98 1.54 -25.99
CA ILE A 99 -0.87 2.29 -25.39
C ILE A 99 0.20 1.29 -24.93
N LYS A 100 1.44 1.48 -25.40
CA LYS A 100 2.58 0.59 -25.08
C LYS A 100 3.12 0.85 -23.66
N ALA A 101 2.31 0.55 -22.67
CA ALA A 101 2.70 0.65 -21.26
C ALA A 101 2.04 -0.47 -20.45
N PRO A 102 2.72 -1.08 -19.48
CA PRO A 102 2.14 -2.14 -18.63
C PRO A 102 1.16 -1.60 -17.58
N LEU A 103 1.28 -0.32 -17.23
CA LEU A 103 0.50 0.33 -16.19
C LEU A 103 0.19 1.79 -16.55
N TRP A 104 -0.85 2.35 -15.94
CA TRP A 104 -1.17 3.77 -16.04
C TRP A 104 -0.11 4.61 -15.31
N SER A 105 0.94 4.98 -16.03
CA SER A 105 1.91 5.99 -15.63
C SER A 105 1.46 7.38 -16.12
N ARG A 106 2.07 8.44 -15.56
CA ARG A 106 1.84 9.82 -16.07
C ARG A 106 2.11 9.94 -17.58
N ALA A 107 3.10 9.19 -18.09
CA ALA A 107 3.41 9.16 -19.50
C ALA A 107 2.32 8.45 -20.32
N ALA A 108 1.84 7.30 -19.84
CA ALA A 108 0.76 6.55 -20.49
C ALA A 108 -0.56 7.36 -20.53
N VAL A 109 -0.90 8.04 -19.44
CA VAL A 109 -2.09 8.93 -19.40
C VAL A 109 -1.93 10.12 -20.35
N ARG A 110 -0.71 10.69 -20.48
CA ARG A 110 -0.45 11.72 -21.51
C ARG A 110 -0.69 11.20 -22.92
N GLU A 111 -0.24 9.98 -23.19
CA GLU A 111 -0.45 9.33 -24.50
C GLU A 111 -1.95 9.10 -24.75
N LEU A 112 -2.70 8.66 -23.74
CA LEU A 112 -4.15 8.52 -23.85
C LEU A 112 -4.82 9.86 -24.18
N ILE A 113 -4.51 10.92 -23.45
CA ILE A 113 -5.06 12.25 -23.71
C ILE A 113 -4.72 12.74 -25.12
N HIS A 114 -3.50 12.47 -25.58
CA HIS A 114 -3.12 12.83 -26.95
C HIS A 114 -3.88 12.02 -27.99
N LYS A 115 -4.05 10.73 -27.75
CA LYS A 115 -4.80 9.84 -28.64
C LYS A 115 -6.27 10.25 -28.79
N GLU A 116 -6.92 10.55 -27.67
CA GLU A 116 -8.36 10.87 -27.63
C GLU A 116 -8.66 12.31 -28.11
N TYR A 117 -7.79 13.26 -27.80
CA TYR A 117 -8.10 14.69 -28.02
C TYR A 117 -7.04 15.46 -28.79
N GLY A 118 -5.92 14.82 -29.21
CA GLY A 118 -4.80 15.51 -29.85
C GLY A 118 -4.04 16.47 -28.94
N ILE A 119 -4.34 16.48 -27.64
CA ILE A 119 -3.75 17.39 -26.66
C ILE A 119 -2.46 16.82 -26.11
N TRP A 120 -1.33 17.51 -26.34
CA TRP A 120 -0.04 17.13 -25.80
C TRP A 120 0.34 18.05 -24.64
N MET A 121 0.35 17.54 -23.42
CA MET A 121 0.70 18.32 -22.24
C MET A 121 1.96 17.78 -21.55
N ALA A 122 2.57 18.60 -20.70
CA ALA A 122 3.72 18.17 -19.92
C ALA A 122 3.33 17.05 -18.92
N VAL A 123 4.21 16.05 -18.73
CA VAL A 123 3.99 14.92 -17.79
C VAL A 123 3.70 15.42 -16.36
N ARG A 124 4.31 16.55 -15.96
CA ARG A 124 4.01 17.20 -14.68
C ARG A 124 2.55 17.64 -14.60
N THR A 125 2.02 18.25 -15.64
CA THR A 125 0.61 18.67 -15.71
C THR A 125 -0.34 17.49 -15.59
N VAL A 126 -0.03 16.37 -16.26
CA VAL A 126 -0.78 15.10 -16.09
C VAL A 126 -0.77 14.66 -14.63
N GLY A 127 0.38 14.75 -13.97
CA GLY A 127 0.49 14.43 -12.54
C GLY A 127 -0.42 15.28 -11.64
N GLU A 128 -0.60 16.57 -11.97
CA GLU A 128 -1.53 17.46 -11.26
C GLU A 128 -2.99 17.09 -11.52
N TYR A 129 -3.32 16.65 -12.75
CA TYR A 129 -4.65 16.12 -13.06
C TYR A 129 -4.93 14.84 -12.27
N LEU A 130 -4.04 13.85 -12.32
CA LEU A 130 -4.18 12.59 -11.59
C LEU A 130 -4.37 12.82 -10.08
N LYS A 131 -3.55 13.70 -9.48
CA LYS A 131 -3.68 14.07 -8.07
C LYS A 131 -5.05 14.69 -7.76
N ARG A 132 -5.53 15.59 -8.62
CA ARG A 132 -6.84 16.24 -8.48
C ARG A 132 -7.99 15.26 -8.61
N TRP A 133 -7.85 14.25 -9.47
CA TRP A 133 -8.81 13.17 -9.66
C TRP A 133 -8.77 12.10 -8.56
N GLY A 134 -7.86 12.23 -7.57
CA GLY A 134 -7.75 11.30 -6.46
C GLY A 134 -6.85 10.08 -6.72
N TYR A 135 -6.17 10.03 -7.88
CA TYR A 135 -5.23 8.94 -8.16
C TYR A 135 -3.92 9.14 -7.40
N THR A 136 -3.44 8.06 -6.80
CA THR A 136 -2.15 8.01 -6.10
C THR A 136 -1.24 6.96 -6.72
N ALA A 137 0.06 7.21 -6.73
CA ALA A 137 1.02 6.20 -7.16
C ALA A 137 0.99 5.02 -6.18
N LYS A 138 0.76 3.82 -6.71
CA LYS A 138 0.73 2.56 -5.96
C LYS A 138 1.78 1.60 -6.51
N LYS A 139 2.33 0.76 -5.63
CA LYS A 139 3.09 -0.40 -6.08
C LYS A 139 2.10 -1.39 -6.72
N PRO A 140 2.34 -1.85 -7.96
CA PRO A 140 1.40 -2.75 -8.61
C PRO A 140 1.33 -4.10 -7.89
N SER A 141 0.15 -4.64 -7.75
CA SER A 141 -0.04 -6.08 -7.55
C SER A 141 0.31 -6.81 -8.85
N ARG A 142 0.90 -7.97 -8.73
CA ARG A 142 1.19 -8.83 -9.88
C ARG A 142 0.13 -9.92 -9.92
N HIS A 143 -0.59 -10.00 -11.04
CA HIS A 143 -1.45 -11.12 -11.35
C HIS A 143 -0.83 -11.87 -12.51
N ALA A 144 -0.79 -13.19 -12.44
CA ALA A 144 -0.32 -14.00 -13.55
C ALA A 144 -1.30 -13.88 -14.73
N ASN A 145 -0.77 -13.71 -15.96
CA ASN A 145 -1.62 -13.57 -17.15
C ASN A 145 -2.46 -14.81 -17.46
N ASP A 146 -2.09 -15.95 -16.91
CA ASP A 146 -2.68 -17.26 -17.08
C ASP A 146 -3.32 -17.79 -15.78
N GLN A 147 -3.63 -16.92 -14.82
CA GLN A 147 -4.54 -17.19 -13.72
C GLN A 147 -5.96 -17.34 -14.27
N ASP A 148 -6.68 -18.36 -13.82
CA ASP A 148 -8.08 -18.57 -14.17
C ASP A 148 -8.99 -17.86 -13.17
N PRO A 149 -9.71 -16.80 -13.57
CA PRO A 149 -10.62 -16.09 -12.67
C PRO A 149 -11.79 -16.94 -12.17
N GLU A 150 -12.23 -17.94 -12.95
CA GLU A 150 -13.33 -18.83 -12.54
C GLU A 150 -12.83 -19.81 -11.46
N GLU A 151 -11.60 -20.33 -11.56
CA GLU A 151 -10.99 -21.17 -10.51
C GLU A 151 -10.82 -20.38 -9.20
N VAL A 152 -10.43 -19.10 -9.27
CA VAL A 152 -10.35 -18.22 -8.10
C VAL A 152 -11.72 -17.96 -7.49
N LYS A 153 -12.74 -17.75 -8.32
CA LYS A 153 -14.11 -17.53 -7.86
C LYS A 153 -14.68 -18.78 -7.20
N GLU A 154 -14.53 -19.95 -7.81
CA GLU A 154 -14.95 -21.26 -7.26
C GLU A 154 -14.25 -21.51 -5.90
N TRP A 155 -12.95 -21.17 -5.80
CA TRP A 155 -12.23 -21.27 -4.54
C TRP A 155 -12.86 -20.42 -3.43
N LEU A 156 -13.16 -19.16 -3.73
CA LEU A 156 -13.68 -18.22 -2.73
C LEU A 156 -15.15 -18.45 -2.36
N GLU A 157 -15.98 -18.89 -3.34
CA GLU A 157 -17.41 -19.01 -3.13
C GLU A 157 -17.86 -20.44 -2.73
N GLU A 158 -17.06 -21.47 -3.07
CA GLU A 158 -17.44 -22.87 -2.87
C GLU A 158 -16.38 -23.65 -2.10
N THR A 159 -15.14 -23.76 -2.63
CA THR A 159 -14.15 -24.69 -2.12
C THR A 159 -13.69 -24.32 -0.70
N TYR A 160 -13.27 -23.08 -0.47
CA TYR A 160 -12.80 -22.67 0.85
C TYR A 160 -13.89 -22.68 1.93
N PRO A 161 -15.12 -22.18 1.68
CA PRO A 161 -16.23 -22.32 2.64
C PRO A 161 -16.54 -23.79 3.01
N ASP A 162 -16.41 -24.72 2.07
CA ASP A 162 -16.57 -26.14 2.35
C ASP A 162 -15.43 -26.69 3.22
N ILE A 163 -14.17 -26.29 2.96
CA ILE A 163 -13.00 -26.64 3.80
C ILE A 163 -13.22 -26.11 5.23
N GLU A 164 -13.64 -24.87 5.38
CA GLU A 164 -13.88 -24.24 6.68
C GLU A 164 -14.98 -24.97 7.46
N ARG A 165 -16.08 -25.31 6.79
CA ARG A 165 -17.18 -26.06 7.39
C ARG A 165 -16.74 -27.47 7.84
N GLN A 166 -16.04 -28.21 7.00
CA GLN A 166 -15.54 -29.53 7.33
C GLN A 166 -14.51 -29.50 8.48
N ALA A 167 -13.61 -28.50 8.45
CA ALA A 167 -12.62 -28.33 9.53
C ALA A 167 -13.30 -28.03 10.88
N ALA A 168 -14.38 -27.25 10.87
CA ALA A 168 -15.17 -26.98 12.07
C ALA A 168 -15.91 -28.23 12.59
N GLU A 169 -16.46 -29.05 11.70
CA GLU A 169 -17.13 -30.33 12.05
C GLU A 169 -16.16 -31.35 12.64
N GLU A 170 -14.91 -31.39 12.17
CA GLU A 170 -13.88 -32.32 12.62
C GLU A 170 -12.97 -31.77 13.75
N ASP A 171 -13.22 -30.56 14.25
CA ASP A 171 -12.32 -29.82 15.16
C ASP A 171 -10.87 -29.76 14.64
N ALA A 172 -10.73 -29.61 13.31
CA ALA A 172 -9.46 -29.53 12.61
C ALA A 172 -8.92 -28.08 12.61
N VAL A 173 -7.58 -27.95 12.49
CA VAL A 173 -6.92 -26.66 12.29
C VAL A 173 -6.64 -26.47 10.80
N ILE A 174 -6.96 -25.28 10.27
CA ILE A 174 -6.62 -24.92 8.89
C ILE A 174 -5.29 -24.20 8.90
N LEU A 175 -4.32 -24.72 8.14
CA LEU A 175 -2.98 -24.13 7.98
C LEU A 175 -2.72 -23.81 6.51
N TRP A 176 -2.19 -22.62 6.25
CA TRP A 176 -1.68 -22.22 4.92
C TRP A 176 -0.17 -22.36 4.90
N ASN A 177 0.33 -23.00 3.88
CA ASN A 177 1.75 -23.32 3.71
C ASN A 177 2.32 -22.60 2.50
N ASP A 178 3.58 -22.16 2.63
CA ASP A 178 4.38 -21.63 1.52
C ASP A 178 5.87 -21.83 1.81
N GLU A 179 6.68 -21.74 0.77
CA GLU A 179 8.13 -21.72 0.90
C GLU A 179 8.73 -20.39 0.43
N SER A 180 9.79 -19.97 1.08
CA SER A 180 10.50 -18.75 0.75
C SER A 180 12.02 -18.91 0.80
N GLY A 181 12.68 -18.39 -0.21
CA GLY A 181 14.12 -18.17 -0.17
C GLY A 181 14.46 -16.77 0.32
N VAL A 182 15.37 -16.68 1.27
CA VAL A 182 15.91 -15.43 1.78
C VAL A 182 17.37 -15.30 1.34
N ASP A 183 17.62 -14.34 0.45
CA ASP A 183 18.95 -14.05 -0.06
C ASP A 183 19.60 -12.95 0.80
N ALA A 184 20.89 -13.09 1.16
CA ALA A 184 21.58 -12.12 2.00
C ALA A 184 21.73 -10.74 1.34
N ASP A 185 21.77 -10.70 0.00
CA ASP A 185 21.91 -9.48 -0.81
C ASP A 185 20.54 -8.86 -1.21
N HIS A 186 19.44 -9.38 -0.68
CA HIS A 186 18.11 -8.83 -0.96
C HIS A 186 18.01 -7.38 -0.49
N HIS A 187 17.64 -6.48 -1.40
CA HIS A 187 17.57 -5.05 -1.14
C HIS A 187 16.10 -4.56 -1.14
N PRO A 188 15.55 -4.26 0.04
CA PRO A 188 14.13 -3.93 0.16
C PRO A 188 13.76 -2.47 -0.11
N GLY A 189 14.69 -1.60 -0.56
CA GLY A 189 14.36 -0.18 -0.63
C GLY A 189 15.22 0.68 -1.55
N THR A 190 15.07 1.99 -1.42
CA THR A 190 15.83 3.03 -2.13
C THR A 190 16.69 3.81 -1.15
N GLY A 191 17.97 4.04 -1.50
CA GLY A 191 18.90 4.89 -0.76
C GLY A 191 18.95 6.32 -1.32
N TYR A 192 19.42 7.27 -0.50
CA TYR A 192 19.68 8.63 -0.93
C TYR A 192 21.14 8.79 -1.33
N ALA A 193 21.40 9.51 -2.40
CA ALA A 193 22.72 9.91 -2.85
C ALA A 193 22.65 11.34 -3.42
N PRO A 194 23.78 12.06 -3.54
CA PRO A 194 23.85 13.36 -4.20
C PRO A 194 23.29 13.28 -5.63
N LYS A 195 22.69 14.37 -6.10
CA LYS A 195 22.11 14.44 -7.45
C LYS A 195 23.17 14.07 -8.51
N GLY A 196 22.83 13.09 -9.34
CA GLY A 196 23.72 12.57 -10.39
C GLY A 196 24.62 11.41 -9.95
N GLN A 197 24.56 11.01 -8.69
CA GLN A 197 25.26 9.82 -8.18
C GLN A 197 24.26 8.71 -7.86
N ARG A 198 24.74 7.46 -7.85
CA ARG A 198 23.96 6.30 -7.40
C ARG A 198 24.30 6.01 -5.94
N ALA A 199 23.28 5.68 -5.15
CA ALA A 199 23.53 5.08 -3.85
C ALA A 199 24.25 3.74 -4.05
N THR A 200 25.30 3.51 -3.28
CA THR A 200 26.07 2.26 -3.28
C THR A 200 25.82 1.51 -1.99
N MET A 201 25.85 0.20 -2.05
CA MET A 201 25.70 -0.71 -0.92
C MET A 201 26.75 -1.80 -1.04
N GLU A 202 27.38 -2.14 0.07
CA GLU A 202 28.28 -3.28 0.15
C GLU A 202 27.44 -4.55 0.25
N VAL A 203 27.77 -5.54 -0.59
CA VAL A 203 27.07 -6.85 -0.62
C VAL A 203 28.09 -7.96 -0.36
N PRO A 204 27.68 -9.10 0.25
CA PRO A 204 28.53 -10.25 0.43
C PRO A 204 29.13 -10.75 -0.88
N HIS A 205 30.37 -11.25 -0.85
CA HIS A 205 31.08 -11.76 -2.04
C HIS A 205 30.46 -13.04 -2.60
N SER A 206 29.79 -13.84 -1.79
CA SER A 206 29.16 -15.09 -2.18
C SER A 206 27.64 -14.97 -2.15
N HIS A 207 26.98 -15.70 -3.06
CA HIS A 207 25.53 -15.81 -3.02
C HIS A 207 25.11 -16.67 -1.81
N ILE A 208 24.67 -16.00 -0.76
CA ILE A 208 24.25 -16.60 0.49
C ILE A 208 22.72 -16.64 0.49
N ARG A 209 22.16 -17.83 0.61
CA ARG A 209 20.71 -18.05 0.63
C ARG A 209 20.31 -19.07 1.69
N ARG A 210 19.21 -18.88 2.35
CA ARG A 210 18.56 -19.82 3.24
C ARG A 210 17.10 -19.96 2.83
N SER A 211 16.59 -21.20 2.84
CA SER A 211 15.19 -21.48 2.53
C SER A 211 14.42 -21.73 3.83
N VAL A 212 13.15 -21.33 3.81
CA VAL A 212 12.19 -21.52 4.89
C VAL A 212 10.94 -22.12 4.27
N ILE A 213 10.34 -23.09 4.91
CA ILE A 213 8.98 -23.52 4.70
C ILE A 213 8.20 -23.22 5.98
N SER A 214 7.02 -22.68 5.85
CA SER A 214 6.17 -22.30 6.98
C SER A 214 4.73 -22.73 6.77
N ALA A 215 4.00 -22.85 7.87
CA ALA A 215 2.56 -23.05 7.88
C ALA A 215 1.96 -22.19 8.99
N LEU A 216 0.91 -21.43 8.68
CA LEU A 216 0.26 -20.52 9.61
C LEU A 216 -1.26 -20.68 9.57
N GLY A 217 -1.88 -20.51 10.76
CA GLY A 217 -3.32 -20.56 10.94
C GLY A 217 -3.92 -19.21 11.33
N ASN A 218 -5.21 -19.05 11.04
CA ASN A 218 -5.93 -17.82 11.30
C ASN A 218 -6.24 -17.57 12.80
N HIS A 219 -5.98 -18.54 13.67
CA HIS A 219 -6.04 -18.37 15.11
C HIS A 219 -4.65 -18.14 15.74
N GLY A 220 -3.61 -17.98 14.90
CA GLY A 220 -2.27 -17.63 15.33
C GLY A 220 -1.32 -18.83 15.47
N GLU A 221 -1.72 -19.99 14.97
CA GLU A 221 -0.84 -21.15 14.82
C GLU A 221 0.29 -20.81 13.86
N PHE A 222 1.50 -21.28 14.19
CA PHE A 222 2.67 -21.04 13.36
C PHE A 222 3.69 -22.16 13.50
N HIS A 223 4.08 -22.72 12.37
CA HIS A 223 5.08 -23.79 12.26
C HIS A 223 6.07 -23.43 11.17
N PHE A 224 7.34 -23.81 11.34
CA PHE A 224 8.35 -23.56 10.32
C PHE A 224 9.50 -24.57 10.36
N MET A 225 10.14 -24.73 9.21
CA MET A 225 11.41 -25.44 9.07
C MET A 225 12.35 -24.63 8.18
N THR A 226 13.64 -24.56 8.56
CA THR A 226 14.66 -23.93 7.72
C THR A 226 15.56 -25.01 7.10
N TYR A 227 15.88 -24.82 5.82
CA TYR A 227 16.70 -25.78 5.08
C TYR A 227 17.63 -25.06 4.10
N THR A 228 18.55 -25.83 3.49
CA THR A 228 19.48 -25.33 2.47
C THR A 228 19.10 -25.95 1.12
N GLY A 229 19.15 -25.14 0.07
CA GLY A 229 18.83 -25.58 -1.29
C GLY A 229 17.35 -25.37 -1.65
N THR A 230 16.84 -26.20 -2.55
CA THR A 230 15.48 -26.15 -3.07
C THR A 230 14.61 -27.17 -2.34
N LEU A 231 13.35 -26.84 -2.07
CA LEU A 231 12.38 -27.79 -1.54
C LEU A 231 12.20 -28.96 -2.53
N ASN A 232 12.19 -30.16 -2.00
CA ASN A 232 11.85 -31.39 -2.72
C ASN A 232 10.82 -32.20 -1.92
N THR A 233 10.25 -33.21 -2.54
CA THR A 233 9.22 -34.07 -1.97
C THR A 233 9.63 -34.65 -0.61
N ALA A 234 10.84 -35.16 -0.47
CA ALA A 234 11.30 -35.75 0.79
C ALA A 234 11.38 -34.71 1.93
N LEU A 235 11.88 -33.49 1.65
CA LEU A 235 11.90 -32.41 2.63
C LEU A 235 10.49 -31.91 2.98
N PHE A 236 9.57 -31.93 2.02
CA PHE A 236 8.18 -31.57 2.27
C PHE A 236 7.52 -32.62 3.20
N ILE A 237 7.72 -33.90 2.95
CA ILE A 237 7.20 -34.95 3.84
C ILE A 237 7.77 -34.82 5.25
N VAL A 238 9.06 -34.52 5.41
CA VAL A 238 9.67 -34.25 6.74
C VAL A 238 8.97 -33.06 7.42
N PHE A 239 8.61 -32.02 6.67
CA PHE A 239 7.86 -30.91 7.23
C PHE A 239 6.45 -31.33 7.66
N LEU A 240 5.74 -32.13 6.86
CA LEU A 240 4.42 -32.68 7.21
C LEU A 240 4.48 -33.54 8.47
N GLU A 241 5.48 -34.42 8.60
CA GLU A 241 5.72 -35.20 9.82
C GLU A 241 5.94 -34.33 11.05
N GLY A 242 6.67 -33.22 10.88
CA GLY A 242 6.85 -32.18 11.91
C GLY A 242 5.52 -31.59 12.35
N LEU A 243 4.67 -31.19 11.41
CA LEU A 243 3.33 -30.65 11.70
C LEU A 243 2.47 -31.66 12.49
N LEU A 244 2.48 -32.95 12.12
CA LEU A 244 1.74 -33.99 12.83
C LEU A 244 2.27 -34.25 14.25
N THR A 245 3.56 -33.99 14.48
CA THR A 245 4.18 -34.14 15.81
C THR A 245 3.82 -32.98 16.72
N GLU A 246 3.78 -31.76 16.18
CA GLU A 246 3.54 -30.52 16.94
C GLU A 246 2.04 -30.25 17.17
N THR A 247 1.17 -30.80 16.32
CA THR A 247 -0.28 -30.56 16.34
C THR A 247 -1.05 -31.80 16.76
N THR A 248 -1.91 -31.71 17.76
CA THR A 248 -2.77 -32.82 18.21
C THR A 248 -4.08 -32.92 17.44
N LYS A 249 -4.56 -31.82 16.88
CA LYS A 249 -5.76 -31.77 16.05
C LYS A 249 -5.46 -32.26 14.64
N LYS A 250 -6.50 -32.65 13.91
CA LYS A 250 -6.40 -32.90 12.47
C LYS A 250 -6.03 -31.60 11.77
N ILE A 251 -5.18 -31.70 10.76
CA ILE A 251 -4.69 -30.55 9.99
C ILE A 251 -5.39 -30.53 8.63
N TYR A 252 -5.94 -29.40 8.25
CA TYR A 252 -6.38 -29.09 6.92
C TYR A 252 -5.33 -28.16 6.30
N LEU A 253 -4.40 -28.73 5.52
CA LEU A 253 -3.27 -27.99 4.95
C LEU A 253 -3.64 -27.44 3.57
N ILE A 254 -3.54 -26.15 3.41
CA ILE A 254 -3.72 -25.46 2.14
C ILE A 254 -2.34 -25.05 1.62
N THR A 255 -1.98 -25.50 0.43
CA THR A 255 -0.68 -25.25 -0.20
C THR A 255 -0.82 -24.87 -1.66
N ASP A 256 0.23 -24.34 -2.27
CA ASP A 256 0.26 -24.08 -3.70
C ASP A 256 0.49 -25.38 -4.50
N ARG A 257 0.50 -25.27 -5.83
CA ARG A 257 0.73 -26.40 -6.74
C ARG A 257 2.19 -26.51 -7.17
N LEU A 258 3.14 -26.33 -6.24
CA LEU A 258 4.53 -26.65 -6.54
C LEU A 258 4.67 -28.16 -6.78
N SER A 259 5.54 -28.57 -7.70
CA SER A 259 5.74 -29.99 -8.01
C SER A 259 6.24 -30.83 -6.82
N ALA A 260 6.82 -30.20 -5.81
CA ALA A 260 7.22 -30.86 -4.58
C ALA A 260 6.03 -31.13 -3.64
N HIS A 261 4.91 -30.41 -3.80
CA HIS A 261 3.66 -30.57 -3.05
C HIS A 261 2.66 -31.46 -3.80
N ASP A 262 2.51 -31.22 -5.11
CA ASP A 262 1.52 -31.88 -5.97
C ASP A 262 2.17 -33.00 -6.79
N CYS A 263 2.55 -34.09 -6.11
CA CYS A 263 3.08 -35.29 -6.72
C CYS A 263 2.53 -36.56 -6.03
N GLU A 264 2.57 -37.70 -6.73
CA GLU A 264 2.01 -38.97 -6.30
C GLU A 264 2.51 -39.38 -4.91
N GLU A 265 3.81 -39.28 -4.66
CA GLU A 265 4.45 -39.65 -3.39
C GLU A 265 3.89 -38.85 -2.18
N VAL A 266 3.58 -37.55 -2.37
CA VAL A 266 2.96 -36.72 -1.30
C VAL A 266 1.52 -37.14 -1.09
N TRP A 267 0.76 -37.34 -2.17
CA TRP A 267 -0.64 -37.76 -2.06
C TRP A 267 -0.78 -39.14 -1.41
N ASP A 268 0.08 -40.10 -1.76
CA ASP A 268 0.13 -41.40 -1.11
C ASP A 268 0.40 -41.25 0.38
N TRP A 269 1.38 -40.42 0.76
CA TRP A 269 1.68 -40.14 2.17
C TRP A 269 0.50 -39.49 2.90
N VAL A 270 -0.19 -38.54 2.29
CA VAL A 270 -1.40 -37.88 2.85
C VAL A 270 -2.53 -38.88 3.04
N ASP A 271 -2.74 -39.79 2.07
CA ASP A 271 -3.76 -40.84 2.14
C ASP A 271 -3.48 -41.83 3.28
N GLU A 272 -2.20 -42.16 3.52
CA GLU A 272 -1.79 -43.01 4.67
C GLU A 272 -2.05 -42.33 6.02
N HIS A 273 -2.15 -40.99 6.06
CA HIS A 273 -2.34 -40.20 7.28
C HIS A 273 -3.67 -39.43 7.29
N GLN A 274 -4.68 -39.82 6.51
CA GLN A 274 -5.94 -39.13 6.32
C GLN A 274 -6.75 -38.90 7.62
N ASP A 275 -6.46 -39.66 8.67
CA ASP A 275 -7.03 -39.45 10.01
C ASP A 275 -6.44 -38.20 10.72
N ARG A 276 -5.27 -37.73 10.30
CA ARG A 276 -4.50 -36.66 10.93
C ARG A 276 -4.31 -35.43 10.03
N ILE A 277 -4.33 -35.61 8.69
CA ILE A 277 -4.11 -34.50 7.75
C ILE A 277 -4.97 -34.70 6.50
N ALA A 278 -5.49 -33.58 6.00
CA ALA A 278 -6.07 -33.45 4.68
C ALA A 278 -5.36 -32.30 3.96
N MET A 279 -5.06 -32.44 2.68
CA MET A 279 -4.36 -31.43 1.90
C MET A 279 -5.24 -30.88 0.77
N PHE A 280 -5.19 -29.56 0.59
CA PHE A 280 -5.94 -28.83 -0.42
C PHE A 280 -5.00 -27.92 -1.22
N LEU A 281 -5.26 -27.80 -2.51
CA LEU A 281 -4.43 -27.00 -3.40
C LEU A 281 -5.12 -25.68 -3.73
N LEU A 282 -4.40 -24.58 -3.56
CA LEU A 282 -4.82 -23.25 -4.02
C LEU A 282 -5.09 -23.23 -5.54
N PRO A 283 -5.92 -22.32 -6.02
CA PRO A 283 -6.06 -22.07 -7.45
C PRO A 283 -4.71 -21.81 -8.09
N ARG A 284 -4.57 -22.24 -9.34
CA ARG A 284 -3.28 -22.08 -10.05
C ARG A 284 -2.86 -20.63 -10.14
N ARG A 285 -1.60 -20.35 -9.82
CA ARG A 285 -0.99 -19.01 -9.95
C ARG A 285 -1.70 -17.90 -9.18
N SER A 286 -2.20 -18.22 -7.99
CA SER A 286 -2.92 -17.31 -7.12
C SER A 286 -2.19 -17.10 -5.77
N PRO A 287 -0.90 -16.68 -5.77
CA PRO A 287 -0.14 -16.48 -4.53
C PRO A 287 -0.77 -15.39 -3.64
N GLU A 288 -1.50 -14.44 -4.22
CA GLU A 288 -2.21 -13.42 -3.45
C GLU A 288 -3.29 -13.95 -2.53
N LEU A 289 -3.75 -15.19 -2.75
CA LEU A 289 -4.71 -15.87 -1.88
C LEU A 289 -4.03 -16.60 -0.72
N ASN A 290 -2.69 -16.69 -0.71
CA ASN A 290 -1.95 -17.33 0.37
C ASN A 290 -1.52 -16.30 1.43
N PRO A 291 -2.02 -16.39 2.67
CA PRO A 291 -1.61 -15.49 3.75
C PRO A 291 -0.12 -15.63 4.12
N ASP A 292 0.52 -16.78 3.86
CA ASP A 292 1.94 -17.01 4.12
C ASP A 292 2.85 -16.09 3.27
N GLU A 293 2.41 -15.64 2.11
CA GLU A 293 3.13 -14.64 1.30
C GLU A 293 3.37 -13.31 2.06
N TYR A 294 2.48 -12.94 2.98
CA TYR A 294 2.65 -11.74 3.82
C TYR A 294 3.67 -11.96 4.92
N LEU A 295 3.71 -13.17 5.52
CA LEU A 295 4.78 -13.59 6.41
C LEU A 295 6.13 -13.56 5.69
N ASN A 296 6.21 -14.11 4.49
CA ASN A 296 7.42 -14.14 3.67
C ASN A 296 7.95 -12.73 3.36
N ASN A 297 7.06 -11.78 3.10
CA ASN A 297 7.44 -10.37 2.89
C ASN A 297 7.95 -9.72 4.19
N ASP A 298 7.31 -10.00 5.34
CA ASP A 298 7.73 -9.50 6.64
C ASP A 298 9.08 -10.08 7.07
N LEU A 299 9.29 -11.40 6.90
CA LEU A 299 10.55 -12.07 7.13
C LEU A 299 11.68 -11.40 6.34
N LYS A 300 11.53 -11.25 5.02
CA LYS A 300 12.54 -10.60 4.16
C LYS A 300 12.84 -9.17 4.61
N GLY A 301 11.81 -8.40 4.97
CA GLY A 301 11.95 -7.05 5.48
C GLY A 301 12.70 -6.96 6.80
N ASN A 302 12.41 -7.87 7.74
CA ASN A 302 13.02 -7.88 9.07
C ASN A 302 14.47 -8.38 9.07
N VAL A 303 14.78 -9.43 8.31
CA VAL A 303 16.14 -9.99 8.20
C VAL A 303 17.14 -8.94 7.72
N HIS A 304 16.73 -8.04 6.81
CA HIS A 304 17.59 -7.01 6.22
C HIS A 304 17.48 -5.64 6.92
N ARG A 305 16.64 -5.48 7.93
CA ARG A 305 16.40 -4.19 8.59
C ARG A 305 17.64 -3.61 9.28
N ALA A 306 18.51 -4.47 9.82
CA ALA A 306 19.75 -4.08 10.47
C ALA A 306 20.99 -4.07 9.52
N GLY A 307 20.75 -4.05 8.20
CA GLY A 307 21.79 -4.20 7.18
C GLY A 307 21.86 -5.62 6.62
N LEU A 308 22.73 -5.83 5.63
CA LEU A 308 22.86 -7.13 5.00
C LEU A 308 23.62 -8.12 5.89
N PRO A 309 23.19 -9.41 5.98
CA PRO A 309 23.97 -10.46 6.63
C PRO A 309 25.27 -10.71 5.88
N ASN A 310 26.38 -10.87 6.60
CA ASN A 310 27.72 -11.02 6.00
C ASN A 310 28.07 -12.49 5.66
N ASN A 311 27.41 -13.45 6.28
CA ASN A 311 27.66 -14.87 6.11
C ASN A 311 26.40 -15.71 6.35
N GLN A 312 26.51 -17.01 6.09
CA GLN A 312 25.42 -17.99 6.19
C GLN A 312 24.87 -18.10 7.62
N ASP A 313 25.73 -18.07 8.62
CA ASP A 313 25.34 -18.22 10.02
C ASP A 313 24.55 -16.99 10.49
N GLU A 314 25.04 -15.79 10.17
CA GLU A 314 24.33 -14.54 10.49
C GLU A 314 22.95 -14.48 9.82
N LEU A 315 22.84 -14.92 8.56
CA LEU A 315 21.55 -15.00 7.87
C LEU A 315 20.61 -16.00 8.58
N ALA A 316 21.12 -17.19 8.93
CA ALA A 316 20.36 -18.21 9.63
C ALA A 316 19.89 -17.72 11.02
N ASP A 317 20.76 -17.08 11.79
CA ASP A 317 20.44 -16.55 13.11
C ASP A 317 19.36 -15.46 13.05
N ARG A 318 19.43 -14.56 12.07
CA ARG A 318 18.42 -13.51 11.89
C ARG A 318 17.06 -14.09 11.49
N ILE A 319 17.05 -15.10 10.59
CA ILE A 319 15.84 -15.81 10.21
C ILE A 319 15.23 -16.50 11.43
N HIS A 320 16.02 -17.30 12.17
CA HIS A 320 15.56 -18.01 13.37
C HIS A 320 15.05 -17.05 14.44
N THR A 321 15.77 -15.95 14.69
CA THR A 321 15.34 -14.93 15.68
C THR A 321 13.98 -14.36 15.34
N PHE A 322 13.72 -14.08 14.05
CA PHE A 322 12.43 -13.57 13.61
C PHE A 322 11.33 -14.63 13.75
N LEU A 323 11.57 -15.84 13.27
CA LEU A 323 10.58 -16.92 13.27
C LEU A 323 10.22 -17.38 14.69
N LEU A 324 11.22 -17.54 15.58
CA LEU A 324 10.99 -17.86 16.99
C LEU A 324 10.18 -16.78 17.71
N LYS A 325 10.42 -15.51 17.37
CA LYS A 325 9.62 -14.42 17.91
C LYS A 325 8.15 -14.47 17.46
N LEU A 326 7.88 -14.94 16.26
CA LEU A 326 6.51 -15.10 15.78
C LEU A 326 5.73 -16.18 16.55
N LEU A 327 6.39 -17.25 16.99
CA LEU A 327 5.78 -18.26 17.87
C LEU A 327 5.24 -17.66 19.18
N GLU A 328 5.88 -16.59 19.67
CA GLU A 328 5.45 -15.88 20.88
C GLU A 328 4.39 -14.79 20.61
N LEU A 329 4.05 -14.55 19.34
CA LEU A 329 3.17 -13.47 18.90
C LEU A 329 2.00 -13.94 18.01
N PRO A 330 1.06 -14.76 18.52
CA PRO A 330 -0.07 -15.25 17.74
C PRO A 330 -0.89 -14.13 17.09
N SER A 331 -1.07 -13.00 17.76
CA SER A 331 -1.79 -11.85 17.22
C SER A 331 -1.12 -11.22 16.01
N HIS A 332 0.20 -11.34 15.89
CA HIS A 332 0.95 -10.89 14.71
C HIS A 332 0.69 -11.83 13.53
N VAL A 333 0.70 -13.13 13.76
CA VAL A 333 0.36 -14.15 12.76
C VAL A 333 -1.06 -13.95 12.25
N MET A 334 -2.04 -13.77 13.14
CA MET A 334 -3.43 -13.41 12.77
C MET A 334 -3.50 -12.12 11.93
N GLY A 335 -2.55 -11.21 12.12
CA GLY A 335 -2.45 -9.95 11.37
C GLY A 335 -2.25 -10.15 9.86
N TYR A 336 -1.61 -11.23 9.44
CA TYR A 336 -1.38 -11.52 8.01
C TYR A 336 -2.69 -11.77 7.27
N PHE A 337 -3.71 -12.32 7.94
CA PHE A 337 -5.03 -12.59 7.38
C PHE A 337 -5.90 -11.33 7.20
N ARG A 338 -5.47 -10.16 7.70
CA ARG A 338 -6.23 -8.90 7.56
C ARG A 338 -6.04 -8.20 6.22
N HIS A 339 -5.14 -8.69 5.39
CA HIS A 339 -4.96 -8.11 4.05
C HIS A 339 -6.17 -8.40 3.17
N PRO A 340 -6.66 -7.43 2.36
CA PRO A 340 -7.89 -7.59 1.57
C PRO A 340 -7.95 -8.86 0.72
N CYS A 341 -6.83 -9.32 0.14
CA CYS A 341 -6.79 -10.50 -0.71
C CYS A 341 -6.97 -11.83 0.05
N VAL A 342 -6.62 -11.87 1.34
CA VAL A 342 -6.69 -13.08 2.18
C VAL A 342 -7.69 -12.95 3.33
N GLN A 343 -8.47 -11.88 3.33
CA GLN A 343 -9.50 -11.64 4.36
C GLN A 343 -10.58 -12.72 4.37
N TYR A 344 -10.76 -13.45 3.27
CA TYR A 344 -11.67 -14.60 3.17
C TYR A 344 -11.32 -15.72 4.17
N ALA A 345 -10.03 -15.81 4.53
CA ALA A 345 -9.47 -16.82 5.42
C ALA A 345 -9.30 -16.32 6.88
N ALA A 346 -9.68 -15.07 7.17
CA ALA A 346 -9.56 -14.52 8.52
C ALA A 346 -10.52 -15.23 9.49
N ALA A 347 -10.05 -15.46 10.73
CA ALA A 347 -10.94 -15.96 11.77
C ALA A 347 -12.14 -15.01 11.94
N HIS A 348 -13.34 -15.56 11.85
CA HIS A 348 -14.54 -14.83 12.22
C HIS A 348 -14.56 -14.77 13.76
N ASP A 349 -14.55 -13.54 14.32
CA ASP A 349 -14.80 -13.35 15.74
C ASP A 349 -16.17 -13.97 16.05
N LEU A 350 -16.16 -15.07 16.84
CA LEU A 350 -17.36 -15.74 17.35
C LEU A 350 -18.03 -14.89 18.42
#